data_8e8c35abb9d86d017a1ec950fbfafe6d
#
_entry.id   8e8c35abb9d86d017a1ec950fbfafe6d
#
_cell.length_a   1.000
_cell.length_b   1.000
_cell.length_c   1.000
_cell.angle_alpha   90.00
_cell.angle_beta   90.00
_cell.angle_gamma   90.00
#
_symmetry.space_group_name_H-M   'P 1'
#
loop_
_entity.id
_entity.type
_entity.pdbx_description
1 polymer ?
#
loop_
_entity_poly.entity_id
_entity_poly.type
_entity_poly.pdbx_seq_one_letter_code
_entity_poly.pdbx_strand_id
1 'polypeptide(L)'
;MKTTIFVLIFTLASVTGSFAQTNPQTNSYPQTDPLQNISQEITKISRSVQAFNKGIQELLEKFMVGKGMQLNERQQKLLLGFEVLNRAEQRLEILQKFQIELTQKEGEIRTRMGQVEEAMQPDNIDRSIAFIGTTRGEEMRGNRRQTLEIERKSLQNVLAQIQRNLSQTGDELKQAETFVVSLRRKILPQIEAEISGL
;
A
#
# COMPACT_ATOMS: atom_id res chain seq x y z
N MET A 1 62.96 -18.21 -20.35
CA MET A 1 62.71 -19.22 -21.40
C MET A 1 61.23 -19.46 -21.47
N LYS A 2 60.68 -19.36 -22.60
CA LYS A 2 59.27 -19.49 -23.07
C LYS A 2 58.50 -18.16 -23.14
N THR A 3 58.70 -17.54 -24.26
CA THR A 3 57.94 -16.47 -24.89
C THR A 3 56.56 -16.98 -25.25
N THR A 4 55.52 -16.31 -24.75
CA THR A 4 54.16 -16.49 -25.26
C THR A 4 53.72 -15.21 -25.94
N ILE A 5 53.52 -15.36 -27.25
CA ILE A 5 53.11 -14.36 -28.22
C ILE A 5 51.61 -14.07 -27.98
N PHE A 6 51.25 -12.83 -27.73
CA PHE A 6 49.88 -12.37 -27.66
C PHE A 6 49.49 -11.85 -29.06
N VAL A 7 48.65 -12.61 -29.73
CA VAL A 7 48.09 -12.24 -31.05
C VAL A 7 46.90 -11.32 -30.78
N LEU A 8 47.02 -10.07 -31.16
CA LEU A 8 46.02 -9.04 -31.08
C LEU A 8 45.20 -9.06 -32.37
N ILE A 9 43.99 -9.62 -32.32
CA ILE A 9 43.06 -9.62 -33.44
C ILE A 9 42.27 -8.32 -33.41
N PHE A 10 42.53 -7.46 -34.36
CA PHE A 10 41.82 -6.23 -34.66
C PHE A 10 40.63 -6.58 -35.55
N THR A 11 39.40 -6.62 -34.99
CA THR A 11 38.17 -6.73 -35.77
C THR A 11 37.64 -5.38 -36.13
N LEU A 12 37.67 -5.09 -37.40
CA LEU A 12 37.11 -3.90 -38.04
C LEU A 12 35.60 -3.99 -37.99
N ALA A 13 34.94 -3.18 -37.11
CA ALA A 13 33.51 -3.09 -37.06
C ALA A 13 33.00 -2.07 -38.08
N SER A 14 32.26 -2.58 -39.05
CA SER A 14 31.59 -1.82 -40.11
C SER A 14 30.47 -0.95 -39.45
N VAL A 15 30.58 0.35 -39.63
CA VAL A 15 29.54 1.31 -39.28
C VAL A 15 28.41 1.23 -40.30
N THR A 16 27.38 0.48 -40.04
CA THR A 16 26.09 0.59 -40.74
C THR A 16 25.27 1.66 -40.08
N GLY A 17 25.04 2.77 -40.76
CA GLY A 17 24.14 3.85 -40.31
C GLY A 17 22.74 3.34 -40.16
N SER A 18 22.30 3.13 -38.92
CA SER A 18 20.93 2.89 -38.60
C SER A 18 20.23 4.25 -38.50
N PHE A 19 19.31 4.51 -39.43
CA PHE A 19 18.35 5.61 -39.29
C PHE A 19 17.56 5.41 -37.97
N ALA A 20 17.80 6.25 -37.00
CA ALA A 20 17.04 6.30 -35.78
C ALA A 20 15.62 6.70 -36.13
N GLN A 21 14.72 5.72 -36.20
CA GLN A 21 13.28 5.98 -36.01
C GLN A 21 13.13 6.51 -34.60
N THR A 22 12.92 7.81 -34.46
CA THR A 22 12.41 8.43 -33.25
C THR A 22 11.00 7.90 -33.03
N ASN A 23 10.90 6.78 -32.31
CA ASN A 23 9.66 6.43 -31.63
C ASN A 23 9.31 7.58 -30.71
N PRO A 24 8.10 8.14 -30.77
CA PRO A 24 7.62 9.01 -29.73
C PRO A 24 7.64 8.16 -28.45
N GLN A 25 8.55 8.46 -27.54
CA GLN A 25 8.48 7.96 -26.18
C GLN A 25 7.11 8.38 -25.64
N THR A 26 6.15 7.47 -25.74
CA THR A 26 5.06 7.44 -24.79
C THR A 26 5.74 7.30 -23.43
N ASN A 27 5.78 8.38 -22.67
CA ASN A 27 6.03 8.33 -21.24
C ASN A 27 4.94 7.42 -20.64
N SER A 28 5.15 6.12 -20.73
CA SER A 28 4.48 5.17 -19.87
C SER A 28 5.06 5.40 -18.48
N TYR A 29 4.45 6.35 -17.76
CA TYR A 29 4.47 6.28 -16.32
C TYR A 29 4.07 4.84 -15.99
N PRO A 30 4.81 4.14 -15.11
CA PRO A 30 4.37 2.83 -14.67
C PRO A 30 2.99 3.04 -14.05
N GLN A 31 1.95 2.70 -14.77
CA GLN A 31 0.60 2.58 -14.26
C GLN A 31 0.61 1.35 -13.33
N THR A 32 1.20 1.54 -12.16
CA THR A 32 0.93 0.66 -11.04
C THR A 32 -0.54 0.87 -10.76
N ASP A 33 -1.34 -0.11 -11.16
CA ASP A 33 -2.79 -0.07 -11.00
C ASP A 33 -3.10 0.26 -9.53
N PRO A 34 -3.69 1.43 -9.21
CA PRO A 34 -3.96 1.82 -7.82
C PRO A 34 -4.76 0.75 -7.08
N LEU A 35 -5.59 -0.02 -7.81
CA LEU A 35 -6.36 -1.13 -7.28
C LEU A 35 -5.47 -2.30 -6.85
N GLN A 36 -4.39 -2.59 -7.58
CA GLN A 36 -3.44 -3.64 -7.20
C GLN A 36 -2.68 -3.26 -5.91
N ASN A 37 -2.28 -2.00 -5.76
CA ASN A 37 -1.62 -1.53 -4.55
C ASN A 37 -2.55 -1.63 -3.32
N ILE A 38 -3.80 -1.16 -3.45
CA ILE A 38 -4.80 -1.24 -2.38
C ILE A 38 -5.10 -2.71 -2.04
N SER A 39 -5.27 -3.57 -3.04
CA SER A 39 -5.49 -5.01 -2.82
C SER A 39 -4.30 -5.67 -2.12
N GLN A 40 -3.07 -5.31 -2.48
CA GLN A 40 -1.86 -5.81 -1.82
C GLN A 40 -1.75 -5.33 -0.36
N GLU A 41 -2.13 -4.09 -0.08
CA GLU A 41 -2.13 -3.52 1.28
C GLU A 41 -3.19 -4.18 2.16
N ILE A 42 -4.40 -4.41 1.65
CA ILE A 42 -5.45 -5.20 2.34
C ILE A 42 -4.95 -6.62 2.63
N THR A 43 -4.27 -7.25 1.67
CA THR A 43 -3.68 -8.58 1.85
C THR A 43 -2.59 -8.57 2.93
N LYS A 44 -1.76 -7.52 3.00
CA LYS A 44 -0.75 -7.36 4.05
C LYS A 44 -1.40 -7.24 5.44
N ILE A 45 -2.48 -6.47 5.57
CA ILE A 45 -3.21 -6.31 6.85
C ILE A 45 -3.86 -7.64 7.25
N SER A 46 -4.50 -8.33 6.31
CA SER A 46 -5.08 -9.64 6.57
C SER A 46 -4.04 -10.66 7.02
N ARG A 47 -2.85 -10.66 6.41
CA ARG A 47 -1.70 -11.48 6.84
C ARG A 47 -1.17 -11.06 8.21
N SER A 48 -1.15 -9.76 8.51
CA SER A 48 -0.75 -9.24 9.82
C SER A 48 -1.68 -9.73 10.94
N VAL A 49 -2.99 -9.74 10.69
CA VAL A 49 -3.99 -10.29 11.62
C VAL A 49 -3.83 -11.80 11.81
N GLN A 50 -3.57 -12.54 10.73
CA GLN A 50 -3.31 -13.99 10.82
C GLN A 50 -2.00 -14.28 11.54
N ALA A 51 -0.94 -13.51 11.28
CA ALA A 51 0.34 -13.60 11.98
C ALA A 51 0.20 -13.28 13.47
N PHE A 52 -0.65 -12.31 13.82
CA PHE A 52 -1.01 -11.98 15.20
C PHE A 52 -1.66 -13.17 15.92
N ASN A 53 -2.69 -13.78 15.32
CA ASN A 53 -3.36 -14.92 15.92
C ASN A 53 -2.41 -16.13 16.08
N LYS A 54 -1.57 -16.38 15.05
CA LYS A 54 -0.53 -17.42 15.12
C LYS A 54 0.51 -17.14 16.20
N GLY A 55 0.97 -15.88 16.30
CA GLY A 55 1.92 -15.46 17.33
C GLY A 55 1.37 -15.61 18.75
N ILE A 56 0.07 -15.37 18.98
CA ILE A 56 -0.57 -15.66 20.28
C ILE A 56 -0.54 -17.17 20.59
N GLN A 57 -0.85 -18.01 19.60
CA GLN A 57 -0.80 -19.46 19.78
C GLN A 57 0.61 -19.97 20.07
N GLU A 58 1.61 -19.52 19.31
CA GLU A 58 3.03 -19.86 19.56
C GLU A 58 3.53 -19.38 20.92
N LEU A 59 3.04 -18.23 21.40
CA LEU A 59 3.36 -17.69 22.71
C LEU A 59 2.76 -18.55 23.82
N LEU A 60 1.51 -18.94 23.68
CA LEU A 60 0.84 -19.87 24.59
C LEU A 60 1.58 -21.21 24.64
N GLU A 61 1.97 -21.77 23.50
CA GLU A 61 2.74 -23.02 23.44
C GLU A 61 4.13 -22.87 24.10
N LYS A 62 4.87 -21.79 23.82
CA LYS A 62 6.20 -21.54 24.43
C LYS A 62 6.11 -21.37 25.94
N PHE A 63 5.06 -20.69 26.43
CA PHE A 63 4.83 -20.55 27.87
C PHE A 63 4.42 -21.87 28.55
N MET A 64 3.68 -22.71 27.85
CA MET A 64 3.30 -24.03 28.38
C MET A 64 4.48 -25.02 28.37
N VAL A 65 5.46 -24.86 27.47
CA VAL A 65 6.62 -25.78 27.30
C VAL A 65 7.89 -25.26 27.98
N GLY A 66 7.97 -23.97 28.31
CA GLY A 66 9.18 -23.32 28.86
C GLY A 66 9.51 -23.70 30.28
N LYS A 67 10.17 -24.84 30.45
CA LYS A 67 10.88 -25.25 31.69
C LYS A 67 12.11 -24.36 31.91
N GLY A 68 11.96 -23.17 32.51
CA GLY A 68 13.15 -22.37 32.76
C GLY A 68 13.00 -21.17 33.71
N MET A 69 11.85 -20.55 33.76
CA MET A 69 11.58 -19.52 34.76
C MET A 69 10.51 -20.00 35.73
N GLN A 70 10.88 -20.12 37.02
CA GLN A 70 9.92 -20.38 38.10
C GLN A 70 9.09 -19.13 38.38
N LEU A 71 8.39 -18.62 37.34
CA LEU A 71 7.42 -17.56 37.53
C LEU A 71 6.18 -18.17 38.20
N ASN A 72 5.66 -17.51 39.21
CA ASN A 72 4.38 -17.84 39.80
C ASN A 72 3.29 -17.79 38.71
N GLU A 73 2.27 -18.65 38.78
CA GLU A 73 1.16 -18.71 37.81
C GLU A 73 0.52 -17.34 37.55
N ARG A 74 0.45 -16.52 38.59
CA ARG A 74 -0.05 -15.13 38.48
C ARG A 74 0.85 -14.26 37.63
N GLN A 75 2.18 -14.35 37.79
CA GLN A 75 3.16 -13.60 37.01
C GLN A 75 3.16 -14.05 35.54
N GLN A 76 2.98 -15.34 35.27
CA GLN A 76 2.82 -15.87 33.91
C GLN A 76 1.57 -15.29 33.23
N LYS A 77 0.44 -15.23 33.92
CA LYS A 77 -0.79 -14.65 33.41
C LYS A 77 -0.66 -13.14 33.13
N LEU A 78 0.04 -12.41 33.99
CA LEU A 78 0.32 -10.98 33.79
C LEU A 78 1.23 -10.73 32.59
N LEU A 79 2.30 -11.52 32.45
CA LEU A 79 3.19 -11.41 31.29
C LEU A 79 2.47 -11.68 29.98
N LEU A 80 1.64 -12.73 29.93
CA LEU A 80 0.79 -13.03 28.78
C LEU A 80 -0.19 -11.89 28.49
N GLY A 81 -0.83 -11.39 29.53
CA GLY A 81 -1.76 -10.25 29.40
C GLY A 81 -1.08 -9.01 28.82
N PHE A 82 0.13 -8.70 29.31
CA PHE A 82 0.94 -7.58 28.80
C PHE A 82 1.32 -7.78 27.32
N GLU A 83 1.73 -8.99 26.94
CA GLU A 83 2.06 -9.29 25.53
C GLU A 83 0.83 -9.14 24.62
N VAL A 84 -0.34 -9.62 25.07
CA VAL A 84 -1.60 -9.45 24.32
C VAL A 84 -1.95 -7.96 24.19
N LEU A 85 -1.76 -7.18 25.24
CA LEU A 85 -1.98 -5.73 25.22
C LEU A 85 -1.05 -5.04 24.21
N ASN A 86 0.24 -5.33 24.26
CA ASN A 86 1.24 -4.75 23.35
C ASN A 86 0.91 -5.04 21.89
N ARG A 87 0.51 -6.28 21.58
CA ARG A 87 0.09 -6.65 20.21
C ARG A 87 -1.21 -5.99 19.80
N ALA A 88 -2.15 -5.81 20.72
CA ALA A 88 -3.39 -5.10 20.44
C ALA A 88 -3.13 -3.61 20.13
N GLU A 89 -2.22 -2.98 20.86
CA GLU A 89 -1.79 -1.60 20.62
C GLU A 89 -1.06 -1.45 19.27
N GLN A 90 -0.18 -2.38 18.94
CA GLN A 90 0.48 -2.39 17.62
C GLN A 90 -0.53 -2.54 16.48
N ARG A 91 -1.54 -3.40 16.64
CA ARG A 91 -2.62 -3.52 15.66
C ARG A 91 -3.39 -2.23 15.51
N LEU A 92 -3.72 -1.57 16.62
CA LEU A 92 -4.39 -0.28 16.60
C LEU A 92 -3.59 0.77 15.82
N GLU A 93 -2.29 0.87 16.08
CA GLU A 93 -1.39 1.77 15.37
C GLU A 93 -1.36 1.50 13.86
N ILE A 94 -1.30 0.23 13.46
CA ILE A 94 -1.32 -0.17 12.03
C ILE A 94 -2.63 0.27 11.38
N LEU A 95 -3.76 0.06 12.03
CA LEU A 95 -5.08 0.46 11.50
C LEU A 95 -5.20 1.98 11.38
N GLN A 96 -4.67 2.75 12.36
CA GLN A 96 -4.65 4.21 12.30
C GLN A 96 -3.80 4.71 11.11
N LYS A 97 -2.61 4.16 10.93
CA LYS A 97 -1.75 4.50 9.78
C LYS A 97 -2.45 4.18 8.45
N PHE A 98 -3.08 3.03 8.36
CA PHE A 98 -3.79 2.62 7.16
C PHE A 98 -4.99 3.53 6.85
N GLN A 99 -5.72 3.97 7.86
CA GLN A 99 -6.80 4.94 7.68
C GLN A 99 -6.28 6.28 7.13
N ILE A 100 -5.14 6.76 7.63
CA ILE A 100 -4.49 7.98 7.15
C ILE A 100 -4.07 7.82 5.67
N GLU A 101 -3.45 6.71 5.31
CA GLU A 101 -3.03 6.42 3.95
C GLU A 101 -4.22 6.35 2.98
N LEU A 102 -5.32 5.70 3.37
CA LEU A 102 -6.54 5.65 2.57
C LEU A 102 -7.16 7.04 2.38
N THR A 103 -7.17 7.87 3.43
CA THR A 103 -7.67 9.24 3.35
C THR A 103 -6.84 10.11 2.42
N GLN A 104 -5.51 9.95 2.47
CA GLN A 104 -4.62 10.64 1.54
C GLN A 104 -4.89 10.20 0.10
N LYS A 105 -5.00 8.89 -0.15
CA LYS A 105 -5.31 8.36 -1.49
C LYS A 105 -6.68 8.83 -1.99
N GLU A 106 -7.67 8.92 -1.12
CA GLU A 106 -8.97 9.51 -1.49
C GLU A 106 -8.81 10.93 -2.01
N GLY A 107 -8.01 11.75 -1.32
CA GLY A 107 -7.70 13.12 -1.75
C GLY A 107 -6.99 13.18 -3.10
N GLU A 108 -6.00 12.32 -3.32
CA GLU A 108 -5.27 12.22 -4.60
C GLU A 108 -6.19 11.86 -5.77
N ILE A 109 -7.06 10.85 -5.57
CA ILE A 109 -8.02 10.43 -6.60
C ILE A 109 -9.04 11.53 -6.90
N ARG A 110 -9.55 12.21 -5.87
CA ARG A 110 -10.47 13.37 -6.07
C ARG A 110 -9.80 14.49 -6.86
N THR A 111 -8.54 14.81 -6.55
CA THR A 111 -7.77 15.82 -7.29
C THR A 111 -7.60 15.39 -8.75
N ARG A 112 -7.26 14.13 -9.00
CA ARG A 112 -7.12 13.61 -10.35
C ARG A 112 -8.45 13.62 -11.11
N MET A 113 -9.55 13.29 -10.45
CA MET A 113 -10.89 13.40 -11.07
C MET A 113 -11.21 14.84 -11.49
N GLY A 114 -10.90 15.84 -10.64
CA GLY A 114 -11.07 17.25 -11.01
C GLY A 114 -10.26 17.63 -12.25
N GLN A 115 -9.01 17.16 -12.35
CA GLN A 115 -8.16 17.39 -13.54
C GLN A 115 -8.74 16.75 -14.80
N VAL A 116 -9.30 15.53 -14.68
CA VAL A 116 -9.95 14.84 -15.81
C VAL A 116 -11.22 15.58 -16.23
N GLU A 117 -12.03 16.03 -15.27
CA GLU A 117 -13.24 16.81 -15.55
C GLU A 117 -12.91 18.15 -16.22
N GLU A 118 -11.87 18.84 -15.78
CA GLU A 118 -11.36 20.04 -16.43
C GLU A 118 -10.87 19.74 -17.85
N ALA A 119 -10.11 18.66 -18.04
CA ALA A 119 -9.62 18.24 -19.34
C ALA A 119 -10.75 17.82 -20.31
N MET A 120 -11.90 17.41 -19.78
CA MET A 120 -13.11 17.05 -20.58
C MET A 120 -13.87 18.26 -21.09
N GLN A 121 -13.60 19.46 -20.61
CA GLN A 121 -14.25 20.67 -21.13
C GLN A 121 -13.93 20.86 -22.61
N PRO A 122 -14.92 21.25 -23.43
CA PRO A 122 -14.75 21.38 -24.90
C PRO A 122 -13.54 22.23 -25.27
N ASP A 123 -13.36 23.39 -24.63
CA ASP A 123 -12.26 24.31 -24.90
C ASP A 123 -10.87 23.68 -24.63
N ASN A 124 -10.76 22.85 -23.60
CA ASN A 124 -9.51 22.18 -23.24
C ASN A 124 -9.21 21.02 -24.21
N ILE A 125 -10.25 20.32 -24.67
CA ILE A 125 -10.11 19.30 -25.73
C ILE A 125 -9.64 19.98 -27.01
N ASP A 126 -10.26 21.09 -27.43
CA ASP A 126 -9.90 21.81 -28.64
C ASP A 126 -8.46 22.35 -28.57
N ARG A 127 -8.05 22.93 -27.43
CA ARG A 127 -6.66 23.36 -27.22
C ARG A 127 -5.67 22.20 -27.31
N SER A 128 -5.99 21.04 -26.76
CA SER A 128 -5.11 19.87 -26.78
C SER A 128 -4.85 19.34 -28.20
N ILE A 129 -5.75 19.63 -29.16
CA ILE A 129 -5.69 19.14 -30.54
C ILE A 129 -5.21 20.22 -31.51
N ALA A 130 -5.36 21.51 -31.18
CA ALA A 130 -5.01 22.63 -32.04
C ALA A 130 -3.55 22.59 -32.55
N PHE A 131 -2.63 22.03 -31.80
CA PHE A 131 -1.22 21.91 -32.16
C PHE A 131 -0.89 20.75 -33.10
N ILE A 132 -1.83 19.84 -33.37
CA ILE A 132 -1.53 18.61 -34.13
C ILE A 132 -1.77 18.79 -35.65
N GLY A 133 -2.43 19.90 -36.08
CA GLY A 133 -2.50 20.31 -37.49
C GLY A 133 -3.08 19.28 -38.47
N THR A 134 -4.02 18.42 -38.04
CA THR A 134 -4.53 17.32 -38.84
C THR A 134 -5.88 17.59 -39.44
N THR A 135 -6.14 17.04 -40.64
CA THR A 135 -7.44 17.01 -41.31
C THR A 135 -8.47 16.13 -40.59
N ARG A 136 -8.08 15.38 -39.55
CA ARG A 136 -8.91 14.46 -38.76
C ARG A 136 -9.26 15.00 -37.37
N GLY A 137 -9.46 16.30 -37.25
CA GLY A 137 -9.74 16.96 -35.98
C GLY A 137 -10.91 16.37 -35.20
N GLU A 138 -12.02 16.02 -35.87
CA GLU A 138 -13.20 15.46 -35.20
C GLU A 138 -12.96 14.05 -34.62
N GLU A 139 -12.27 13.20 -35.37
CA GLU A 139 -11.92 11.85 -34.92
C GLU A 139 -11.03 11.92 -33.66
N MET A 140 -10.06 12.84 -33.65
CA MET A 140 -9.18 13.02 -32.51
C MET A 140 -9.90 13.58 -31.26
N ARG A 141 -10.87 14.49 -31.46
CA ARG A 141 -11.75 14.96 -30.39
C ARG A 141 -12.54 13.81 -29.77
N GLY A 142 -13.13 12.97 -30.62
CA GLY A 142 -13.89 11.79 -30.21
C GLY A 142 -13.01 10.83 -29.37
N ASN A 143 -11.84 10.50 -29.88
CA ASN A 143 -10.90 9.62 -29.19
C ASN A 143 -10.43 10.21 -27.86
N ARG A 144 -10.15 11.51 -27.82
CA ARG A 144 -9.75 12.18 -26.57
C ARG A 144 -10.85 12.15 -25.53
N ARG A 145 -12.09 12.46 -25.92
CA ARG A 145 -13.26 12.37 -25.03
C ARG A 145 -13.44 10.96 -24.49
N GLN A 146 -13.40 9.97 -25.37
CA GLN A 146 -13.53 8.56 -24.97
C GLN A 146 -12.44 8.14 -23.96
N THR A 147 -11.19 8.54 -24.19
CA THR A 147 -10.09 8.23 -23.27
C THR A 147 -10.33 8.85 -21.90
N LEU A 148 -10.68 10.13 -21.85
CA LEU A 148 -10.97 10.83 -20.59
C LEU A 148 -12.19 10.25 -19.87
N GLU A 149 -13.18 9.79 -20.59
CA GLU A 149 -14.39 9.15 -20.04
C GLU A 149 -14.07 7.80 -19.41
N ILE A 150 -13.20 7.00 -20.05
CA ILE A 150 -12.69 5.74 -19.50
C ILE A 150 -11.87 6.02 -18.22
N GLU A 151 -10.98 7.02 -18.26
CA GLU A 151 -10.19 7.42 -17.10
C GLU A 151 -11.09 7.87 -15.94
N ARG A 152 -12.09 8.71 -16.20
CA ARG A 152 -13.08 9.15 -15.20
C ARG A 152 -13.78 7.97 -14.54
N LYS A 153 -14.30 7.03 -15.34
CA LYS A 153 -14.97 5.82 -14.82
C LYS A 153 -14.04 4.97 -13.97
N SER A 154 -12.79 4.81 -14.39
CA SER A 154 -11.79 4.08 -13.61
C SER A 154 -11.54 4.75 -12.26
N LEU A 155 -11.33 6.07 -12.23
CA LEU A 155 -11.14 6.83 -11.00
C LEU A 155 -12.36 6.75 -10.07
N GLN A 156 -13.58 6.80 -10.61
CA GLN A 156 -14.81 6.63 -9.83
C GLN A 156 -14.87 5.25 -9.16
N ASN A 157 -14.49 4.20 -9.86
CA ASN A 157 -14.46 2.85 -9.31
C ASN A 157 -13.41 2.73 -8.17
N VAL A 158 -12.22 3.32 -8.38
CA VAL A 158 -11.18 3.37 -7.35
C VAL A 158 -11.66 4.14 -6.13
N LEU A 159 -12.27 5.31 -6.33
CA LEU A 159 -12.83 6.12 -5.23
C LEU A 159 -13.87 5.34 -4.42
N ALA A 160 -14.80 4.67 -5.10
CA ALA A 160 -15.80 3.84 -4.44
C ALA A 160 -15.17 2.69 -3.64
N GLN A 161 -14.08 2.10 -4.13
CA GLN A 161 -13.35 1.06 -3.38
C GLN A 161 -12.63 1.63 -2.17
N ILE A 162 -11.97 2.78 -2.29
CA ILE A 162 -11.31 3.46 -1.17
C ILE A 162 -12.34 3.79 -0.07
N GLN A 163 -13.51 4.31 -0.44
CA GLN A 163 -14.57 4.65 0.52
C GLN A 163 -15.10 3.42 1.27
N ARG A 164 -15.28 2.28 0.58
CA ARG A 164 -15.64 1.02 1.26
C ARG A 164 -14.55 0.59 2.25
N ASN A 165 -13.28 0.67 1.85
CA ASN A 165 -12.16 0.32 2.70
C ASN A 165 -12.04 1.25 3.91
N LEU A 166 -12.28 2.56 3.73
CA LEU A 166 -12.30 3.52 4.84
C LEU A 166 -13.39 3.20 5.85
N SER A 167 -14.60 2.85 5.38
CA SER A 167 -15.69 2.45 6.27
C SER A 167 -15.33 1.19 7.05
N GLN A 168 -14.83 0.15 6.38
CA GLN A 168 -14.43 -1.09 7.02
C GLN A 168 -13.29 -0.87 8.03
N THR A 169 -12.25 -0.13 7.64
CA THR A 169 -11.13 0.19 8.52
C THR A 169 -11.58 1.00 9.73
N GLY A 170 -12.53 1.92 9.56
CA GLY A 170 -13.13 2.69 10.66
C GLY A 170 -13.84 1.80 11.67
N ASP A 171 -14.56 0.79 11.24
CA ASP A 171 -15.23 -0.16 12.12
C ASP A 171 -14.22 -1.08 12.84
N GLU A 172 -13.20 -1.57 12.14
CA GLU A 172 -12.11 -2.36 12.73
C GLU A 172 -11.32 -1.55 13.77
N LEU A 173 -11.09 -0.26 13.50
CA LEU A 173 -10.40 0.65 14.40
C LEU A 173 -11.17 0.83 15.71
N LYS A 174 -12.49 1.08 15.64
CA LYS A 174 -13.34 1.19 16.83
C LYS A 174 -13.32 -0.09 17.67
N GLN A 175 -13.36 -1.25 17.02
CA GLN A 175 -13.26 -2.54 17.71
C GLN A 175 -11.90 -2.70 18.39
N ALA A 176 -10.79 -2.38 17.69
CA ALA A 176 -9.45 -2.45 18.25
C ALA A 176 -9.27 -1.49 19.43
N GLU A 177 -9.76 -0.25 19.33
CA GLU A 177 -9.74 0.73 20.43
C GLU A 177 -10.50 0.21 21.66
N THR A 178 -11.71 -0.28 21.46
CA THR A 178 -12.52 -0.84 22.54
C THR A 178 -11.81 -2.01 23.21
N PHE A 179 -11.18 -2.87 22.42
CA PHE A 179 -10.43 -4.02 22.94
C PHE A 179 -9.20 -3.58 23.74
N VAL A 180 -8.39 -2.65 23.23
CA VAL A 180 -7.22 -2.09 23.94
C VAL A 180 -7.64 -1.44 25.24
N VAL A 181 -8.69 -0.62 25.24
CA VAL A 181 -9.22 0.03 26.46
C VAL A 181 -9.65 -1.02 27.49
N SER A 182 -10.34 -2.07 27.06
CA SER A 182 -10.77 -3.15 27.95
C SER A 182 -9.60 -3.92 28.56
N LEU A 183 -8.55 -4.19 27.76
CA LEU A 183 -7.33 -4.85 28.22
C LEU A 183 -6.57 -3.97 29.21
N ARG A 184 -6.35 -2.70 28.89
CA ARG A 184 -5.69 -1.74 29.81
C ARG A 184 -6.38 -1.71 31.15
N ARG A 185 -7.70 -1.57 31.17
CA ARG A 185 -8.49 -1.53 32.40
C ARG A 185 -8.36 -2.80 33.25
N LYS A 186 -8.14 -3.96 32.62
CA LYS A 186 -8.00 -5.24 33.34
C LYS A 186 -6.58 -5.52 33.79
N ILE A 187 -5.57 -5.15 32.98
CA ILE A 187 -4.18 -5.59 33.16
C ILE A 187 -3.38 -4.58 33.97
N LEU A 188 -3.52 -3.26 33.70
CA LEU A 188 -2.69 -2.25 34.38
C LEU A 188 -2.82 -2.27 35.90
N PRO A 189 -4.04 -2.34 36.52
CA PRO A 189 -4.15 -2.40 37.96
C PRO A 189 -3.49 -3.65 38.57
N GLN A 190 -3.48 -4.76 37.86
CA GLN A 190 -2.86 -5.99 38.31
C GLN A 190 -1.33 -5.88 38.29
N ILE A 191 -0.77 -5.22 37.27
CA ILE A 191 0.67 -4.93 37.18
C ILE A 191 1.10 -3.98 38.30
N GLU A 192 0.33 -2.90 38.54
CA GLU A 192 0.60 -1.94 39.61
C GLU A 192 0.57 -2.61 40.98
N ALA A 193 -0.40 -3.50 41.23
CA ALA A 193 -0.48 -4.24 42.47
C ALA A 193 0.71 -5.20 42.67
N GLU A 194 1.22 -5.82 41.61
CA GLU A 194 2.38 -6.71 41.69
C GLU A 194 3.67 -5.94 41.93
N ILE A 195 3.85 -4.77 41.28
CA ILE A 195 5.02 -3.90 41.49
C ILE A 195 5.04 -3.31 42.91
N SER A 196 3.85 -2.95 43.44
CA SER A 196 3.71 -2.36 44.78
C SER A 196 3.94 -3.38 45.92
N GLY A 197 3.91 -4.67 45.59
CA GLY A 197 4.16 -5.78 46.51
C GLY A 197 5.60 -6.28 46.53
N LEU A 198 6.47 -5.71 45.68
CA LEU A 198 7.92 -5.96 45.65
C LEU A 198 8.67 -4.98 46.56
#